data_f143d1db67c61efd8720f2535df9cbb1
#
_entry.id   f143d1db67c61efd8720f2535df9cbb1
#
_cell.length_a   1.000
_cell.length_b   1.000
_cell.length_c   1.000
_cell.angle_alpha   90.00
_cell.angle_beta   90.00
_cell.angle_gamma   90.00
#
_symmetry.space_group_name_H-M   'P 1'
#
loop_
_entity.id
_entity.type
_entity.pdbx_description
1 polymer ?
#
loop_
_entity_poly.entity_id
_entity_poly.type
_entity_poly.pdbx_seq_one_letter_code
_entity_poly.pdbx_strand_id
1 'polypeptide(L)'
;MIMKPPVRSEEEISKTLLSLLNAYETSDIPKLQELISRDVDIHIHELDLYGRAAFFRIYEPERFVLSKYSVKIDGHVGWSYGTIRKNDEVMHFSIVLREKRRHHWKVVHVHLSDASL
;
A
#
# COMPACT_ATOMS: atom_id res chain seq x y z
N MET A 1 -9.23 -34.22 5.76
CA MET A 1 -8.11 -33.38 5.43
C MET A 1 -8.49 -31.92 5.42
N ILE A 2 -7.82 -31.16 6.18
CA ILE A 2 -8.11 -29.74 6.28
C ILE A 2 -7.19 -28.96 5.40
N MET A 3 -7.77 -28.23 4.51
CA MET A 3 -7.01 -27.33 3.71
C MET A 3 -6.76 -26.08 4.50
N LYS A 4 -5.54 -25.77 4.71
CA LYS A 4 -5.21 -24.51 5.26
C LYS A 4 -5.65 -23.43 4.33
N PRO A 5 -6.42 -22.50 4.80
CA PRO A 5 -6.72 -21.34 3.98
C PRO A 5 -5.45 -20.54 3.77
N PRO A 6 -5.43 -19.74 2.80
CA PRO A 6 -4.24 -19.20 2.21
C PRO A 6 -3.52 -18.16 3.04
N VAL A 7 -2.65 -18.65 3.84
CA VAL A 7 -1.52 -17.86 4.27
C VAL A 7 -0.88 -17.19 3.05
N ARG A 8 -0.99 -17.85 1.95
CA ARG A 8 -0.46 -17.42 0.67
C ARG A 8 -0.97 -16.06 0.20
N SER A 9 -2.27 -15.79 0.37
CA SER A 9 -2.82 -14.51 -0.06
C SER A 9 -2.33 -13.36 0.82
N GLU A 10 -2.15 -13.62 2.10
CA GLU A 10 -1.58 -12.63 3.00
C GLU A 10 -0.13 -12.34 2.64
N GLU A 11 0.62 -13.37 2.27
CA GLU A 11 1.99 -13.18 1.79
C GLU A 11 2.03 -12.38 0.52
N GLU A 12 1.06 -12.57 -0.38
CA GLU A 12 0.97 -11.79 -1.61
C GLU A 12 0.76 -10.31 -1.32
N ILE A 13 -0.09 -10.01 -0.35
CA ILE A 13 -0.32 -8.62 0.08
C ILE A 13 0.98 -8.04 0.65
N SER A 14 1.64 -8.77 1.53
CA SER A 14 2.90 -8.32 2.11
C SER A 14 3.96 -8.05 1.04
N LYS A 15 4.08 -8.95 0.08
CA LYS A 15 5.02 -8.76 -1.04
C LYS A 15 4.66 -7.54 -1.87
N THR A 16 3.38 -7.33 -2.11
CA THR A 16 2.91 -6.17 -2.86
C THR A 16 3.29 -4.88 -2.15
N LEU A 17 3.09 -4.84 -0.82
CA LEU A 17 3.46 -3.67 -0.03
C LEU A 17 4.96 -3.40 -0.09
N LEU A 18 5.78 -4.43 0.07
CA LEU A 18 7.23 -4.26 0.01
C LEU A 18 7.68 -3.83 -1.38
N SER A 19 7.07 -4.38 -2.43
CA SER A 19 7.36 -3.95 -3.78
C SER A 19 6.97 -2.50 -4.02
N LEU A 20 5.83 -2.10 -3.46
CA LEU A 20 5.37 -0.71 -3.55
C LEU A 20 6.37 0.24 -2.90
N LEU A 21 6.81 -0.08 -1.68
CA LEU A 21 7.74 0.78 -0.96
C LEU A 21 9.09 0.84 -1.67
N ASN A 22 9.56 -0.28 -2.20
CA ASN A 22 10.81 -0.30 -2.95
C ASN A 22 10.71 0.52 -4.24
N ALA A 23 9.61 0.36 -4.97
CA ALA A 23 9.40 1.13 -6.19
C ALA A 23 9.29 2.62 -5.91
N TYR A 24 8.68 2.96 -4.78
CA TYR A 24 8.55 4.35 -4.36
C TYR A 24 9.92 4.96 -4.09
N GLU A 25 10.78 4.25 -3.38
CA GLU A 25 12.11 4.72 -3.03
C GLU A 25 13.01 4.85 -4.26
N THR A 26 12.89 3.90 -5.20
CA THR A 26 13.80 3.81 -6.34
C THR A 26 13.27 4.48 -7.60
N SER A 27 12.13 5.13 -7.53
CA SER A 27 11.48 5.78 -8.68
C SER A 27 11.20 4.83 -9.83
N ASP A 28 10.78 3.64 -9.48
CA ASP A 28 10.39 2.65 -10.49
C ASP A 28 8.96 2.95 -10.95
N ILE A 29 8.85 3.92 -11.86
CA ILE A 29 7.54 4.41 -12.30
C ILE A 29 6.68 3.31 -12.95
N PRO A 30 7.20 2.47 -13.85
CA PRO A 30 6.39 1.39 -14.41
C PRO A 30 5.83 0.47 -13.32
N LYS A 31 6.62 0.18 -12.28
CA LYS A 31 6.17 -0.67 -11.19
C LYS A 31 5.10 0.02 -10.37
N LEU A 32 5.27 1.30 -10.09
CA LEU A 32 4.25 2.07 -9.38
C LEU A 32 2.94 2.09 -10.17
N GLN A 33 3.01 2.26 -11.49
CA GLN A 33 1.81 2.22 -12.33
C GLN A 33 1.13 0.86 -12.29
N GLU A 34 1.92 -0.21 -12.20
CA GLU A 34 1.38 -1.55 -12.10
C GLU A 34 0.67 -1.79 -10.77
N LEU A 35 1.25 -1.29 -9.67
CA LEU A 35 0.77 -1.58 -8.32
C LEU A 35 -0.33 -0.64 -7.83
N ILE A 36 -0.42 0.56 -8.39
CA ILE A 36 -1.39 1.57 -7.94
C ILE A 36 -2.54 1.62 -8.94
N SER A 37 -3.75 1.48 -8.43
CA SER A 37 -4.94 1.53 -9.27
C SER A 37 -5.08 2.89 -9.93
N ARG A 38 -5.63 2.90 -11.13
CA ARG A 38 -5.87 4.12 -11.88
C ARG A 38 -6.75 5.11 -11.11
N ASP A 39 -7.71 4.60 -10.36
CA ASP A 39 -8.67 5.40 -9.60
C ASP A 39 -8.40 5.35 -8.10
N VAL A 40 -7.13 5.25 -7.72
CA VAL A 40 -6.71 5.21 -6.33
C VAL A 40 -7.19 6.44 -5.57
N ASP A 41 -7.51 6.22 -4.31
CA ASP A 41 -7.99 7.25 -3.40
C ASP A 41 -6.93 7.39 -2.29
N ILE A 42 -6.32 8.56 -2.17
CA ILE A 42 -5.19 8.76 -1.26
C ILE A 42 -5.47 9.92 -0.33
N HIS A 43 -5.31 9.67 0.96
CA HIS A 43 -5.46 10.67 1.99
C HIS A 43 -4.19 10.72 2.83
N ILE A 44 -3.48 11.83 2.76
CA ILE A 44 -2.23 12.02 3.51
C ILE A 44 -2.39 13.29 4.33
N HIS A 45 -2.54 13.15 5.64
CA HIS A 45 -2.82 14.27 6.53
C HIS A 45 -4.05 15.03 6.04
N GLU A 46 -3.88 16.27 5.60
CA GLU A 46 -4.99 17.08 5.09
C GLU A 46 -5.10 17.08 3.58
N LEU A 47 -4.25 16.31 2.91
CA LEU A 47 -4.21 16.27 1.45
C LEU A 47 -5.02 15.08 0.94
N ASP A 48 -5.98 15.34 0.07
CA ASP A 48 -6.76 14.31 -0.59
C ASP A 48 -6.42 14.30 -2.07
N LEU A 49 -6.10 13.11 -2.58
CA LEU A 49 -5.77 12.92 -3.99
C LEU A 49 -6.66 11.83 -4.55
N TYR A 50 -7.17 12.07 -5.73
CA TYR A 50 -7.98 11.09 -6.45
C TYR A 50 -7.34 10.78 -7.78
N GLY A 51 -7.06 9.49 -7.98
CA GLY A 51 -6.50 9.00 -9.22
C GLY A 51 -4.99 8.96 -9.22
N ARG A 52 -4.48 7.99 -9.96
CA ARG A 52 -3.05 7.76 -10.06
C ARG A 52 -2.31 8.94 -10.69
N ALA A 53 -2.96 9.63 -11.63
CA ALA A 53 -2.35 10.81 -12.25
C ALA A 53 -2.09 11.92 -11.23
N ALA A 54 -3.03 12.13 -10.30
CA ALA A 54 -2.85 13.12 -9.25
C ALA A 54 -1.68 12.74 -8.33
N PHE A 55 -1.57 11.45 -8.02
CA PHE A 55 -0.46 10.95 -7.22
C PHE A 55 0.88 11.25 -7.90
N PHE A 56 1.00 10.98 -9.20
CA PHE A 56 2.27 11.19 -9.88
C PHE A 56 2.66 12.65 -10.00
N ARG A 57 1.71 13.57 -9.92
CA ARG A 57 2.03 14.99 -9.96
C ARG A 57 2.79 15.47 -8.74
N ILE A 58 2.60 14.79 -7.59
CA ILE A 58 3.28 15.19 -6.36
C ILE A 58 4.32 14.18 -5.93
N TYR A 59 4.48 13.10 -6.68
CA TYR A 59 5.39 12.02 -6.29
C TYR A 59 6.84 12.50 -6.21
N GLU A 60 7.49 12.15 -5.11
CA GLU A 60 8.91 12.28 -4.93
C GLU A 60 9.41 11.02 -4.26
N PRO A 61 10.58 10.50 -4.67
CA PRO A 61 11.08 9.27 -4.05
C PRO A 61 11.40 9.50 -2.58
N GLU A 62 10.99 8.56 -1.76
CA GLU A 62 11.25 8.58 -0.34
C GLU A 62 11.38 7.17 0.17
N ARG A 63 12.12 7.00 1.26
CA ARG A 63 12.26 5.72 1.90
C ARG A 63 11.32 5.61 3.08
N PHE A 64 10.39 4.66 2.98
CA PHE A 64 9.51 4.30 4.08
C PHE A 64 9.88 2.91 4.57
N VAL A 65 9.87 2.74 5.88
CA VAL A 65 10.17 1.45 6.50
C VAL A 65 8.95 0.99 7.28
N LEU A 66 8.46 -0.20 6.95
CA LEU A 66 7.36 -0.80 7.71
C LEU A 66 7.87 -1.17 9.10
N SER A 67 7.17 -0.72 10.12
CA SER A 67 7.53 -1.00 11.49
C SER A 67 6.68 -2.14 12.04
N LYS A 68 5.38 -1.93 12.13
CA LYS A 68 4.44 -2.97 12.53
C LYS A 68 3.26 -2.91 11.59
N TYR A 69 2.79 -4.06 11.16
CA TYR A 69 1.62 -4.05 10.31
C TYR A 69 0.89 -5.38 10.38
N SER A 70 -0.38 -5.32 10.07
CA SER A 70 -1.24 -6.48 9.96
C SER A 70 -1.82 -6.54 8.56
N VAL A 71 -2.16 -7.73 8.13
CA VAL A 71 -2.77 -7.95 6.82
C VAL A 71 -4.03 -8.75 7.03
N LYS A 72 -5.09 -8.35 6.36
CA LYS A 72 -6.36 -9.08 6.37
C LYS A 72 -6.88 -9.22 4.96
N ILE A 73 -7.58 -10.30 4.71
CA ILE A 73 -8.13 -10.60 3.39
C ILE A 73 -9.55 -11.10 3.53
N ASP A 74 -10.39 -10.63 2.64
CA ASP A 74 -11.74 -11.13 2.49
C ASP A 74 -12.03 -11.18 0.99
N GLY A 75 -12.00 -12.40 0.42
CA GLY A 75 -12.21 -12.59 -1.00
C GLY A 75 -11.14 -11.90 -1.84
N HIS A 76 -11.58 -10.97 -2.66
CA HIS A 76 -10.68 -10.25 -3.57
C HIS A 76 -10.28 -8.88 -3.04
N VAL A 77 -10.53 -8.62 -1.76
CA VAL A 77 -10.14 -7.38 -1.11
C VAL A 77 -9.21 -7.72 0.04
N GLY A 78 -8.12 -6.99 0.09
CA GLY A 78 -7.19 -7.11 1.20
C GLY A 78 -6.94 -5.74 1.80
N TRP A 79 -6.54 -5.70 3.06
CA TRP A 79 -6.14 -4.43 3.65
C TRP A 79 -5.01 -4.68 4.63
N SER A 80 -4.19 -3.66 4.75
CA SER A 80 -3.08 -3.67 5.69
C SER A 80 -3.08 -2.36 6.43
N TYR A 81 -2.74 -2.42 7.70
CA TYR A 81 -2.67 -1.24 8.54
C TYR A 81 -1.58 -1.43 9.57
N GLY A 82 -1.03 -0.32 10.03
CA GLY A 82 0.04 -0.37 11.01
C GLY A 82 0.79 0.95 11.04
N THR A 83 2.08 0.85 11.27
CA THR A 83 2.95 2.02 11.33
C THR A 83 4.08 1.90 10.33
N ILE A 84 4.43 3.03 9.73
CA ILE A 84 5.60 3.16 8.87
C ILE A 84 6.44 4.32 9.40
N ARG A 85 7.70 4.30 9.04
CA ARG A 85 8.62 5.35 9.43
C ARG A 85 9.28 5.95 8.22
N LYS A 86 9.37 7.27 8.22
CA LYS A 86 10.08 8.04 7.23
C LYS A 86 11.06 8.92 8.01
N ASN A 87 12.34 8.63 7.89
CA ASN A 87 13.36 9.25 8.74
C ASN A 87 13.03 8.99 10.21
N ASP A 88 12.85 10.04 11.01
CA ASP A 88 12.51 9.91 12.42
C ASP A 88 11.00 10.04 12.68
N GLU A 89 10.24 10.18 11.62
CA GLU A 89 8.81 10.41 11.72
C GLU A 89 8.05 9.10 11.62
N VAL A 90 7.16 8.85 12.59
CA VAL A 90 6.33 7.65 12.60
C VAL A 90 4.92 8.04 12.19
N MET A 91 4.34 7.27 11.31
CA MET A 91 2.98 7.51 10.82
C MET A 91 2.17 6.24 10.89
N HIS A 92 0.87 6.41 11.09
CA HIS A 92 -0.07 5.32 10.91
C HIS A 92 -0.46 5.23 9.44
N PHE A 93 -0.59 4.02 8.94
CA PHE A 93 -1.06 3.84 7.59
C PHE A 93 -2.19 2.82 7.54
N SER A 94 -3.02 2.96 6.53
CA SER A 94 -3.96 1.92 6.16
C SER A 94 -4.05 1.92 4.65
N ILE A 95 -4.00 0.73 4.08
CA ILE A 95 -4.00 0.53 2.63
C ILE A 95 -5.02 -0.54 2.31
N VAL A 96 -5.85 -0.27 1.31
CA VAL A 96 -6.78 -1.26 0.79
C VAL A 96 -6.32 -1.67 -0.60
N LEU A 97 -6.31 -2.97 -0.84
CA LEU A 97 -5.91 -3.53 -2.12
C LEU A 97 -7.04 -4.37 -2.69
N ARG A 98 -7.10 -4.45 -3.99
CA ARG A 98 -8.07 -5.28 -4.68
C ARG A 98 -7.37 -6.19 -5.65
N GLU A 99 -7.75 -7.46 -5.65
CA GLU A 99 -7.23 -8.42 -6.62
C GLU A 99 -7.94 -8.21 -7.94
N LYS A 100 -7.21 -7.73 -8.93
CA LYS A 100 -7.76 -7.44 -10.26
C LYS A 100 -7.71 -8.67 -11.15
N ARG A 101 -6.66 -9.45 -11.03
CA ARG A 101 -6.50 -10.76 -11.66
C ARG A 101 -5.86 -11.66 -10.64
N ARG A 102 -5.96 -12.94 -10.85
CA ARG A 102 -5.41 -13.92 -9.91
C ARG A 102 -3.97 -13.59 -9.53
N HIS A 103 -3.73 -13.43 -8.26
CA HIS A 103 -2.42 -13.10 -7.68
C HIS A 103 -1.89 -11.71 -8.03
N HIS A 104 -2.73 -10.85 -8.62
CA HIS A 104 -2.34 -9.48 -8.96
C HIS A 104 -3.19 -8.49 -8.18
N TRP A 105 -2.57 -7.86 -7.21
CA TRP A 105 -3.22 -6.92 -6.32
C TRP A 105 -2.85 -5.50 -6.68
N LYS A 106 -3.83 -4.61 -6.61
CA LYS A 106 -3.59 -3.18 -6.82
C LYS A 106 -4.07 -2.40 -5.62
N VAL A 107 -3.32 -1.37 -5.29
CA VAL A 107 -3.69 -0.45 -4.21
C VAL A 107 -4.81 0.44 -4.71
N VAL A 108 -5.92 0.45 -3.98
CA VAL A 108 -7.09 1.27 -4.34
C VAL A 108 -7.36 2.37 -3.34
N HIS A 109 -6.79 2.30 -2.15
CA HIS A 109 -6.99 3.32 -1.13
C HIS A 109 -5.76 3.37 -0.22
N VAL A 110 -5.34 4.58 0.10
CA VAL A 110 -4.22 4.81 1.03
C VAL A 110 -4.63 5.91 2.01
N HIS A 111 -4.36 5.68 3.27
CA HIS A 111 -4.52 6.70 4.30
C HIS A 111 -3.26 6.74 5.14
N LEU A 112 -2.69 7.92 5.27
CA LEU A 112 -1.53 8.16 6.15
C LEU A 112 -1.89 9.26 7.13
N SER A 113 -1.59 9.05 8.39
CA SER A 113 -1.82 10.05 9.40
C SER A 113 -0.65 10.08 10.38
N ASP A 114 -0.50 11.21 11.03
CA ASP A 114 0.55 11.41 12.00
C ASP A 114 0.29 10.52 13.21
N ALA A 115 1.33 9.79 13.64
CA ALA A 115 1.21 8.91 14.80
C ALA A 115 1.60 9.59 16.08
N SER A 116 2.23 10.74 16.01
CA SER A 116 2.64 11.45 17.21
C SER A 116 1.48 12.26 17.77
N LEU A 117 1.27 12.16 19.03
CA LEU A 117 0.23 12.90 19.72
C LEU A 117 0.84 13.92 20.66
#